data_36add1300a7b06db79e937d2d3d35e56
#
_entry.id   36add1300a7b06db79e937d2d3d35e56
#
_cell.length_a   1.000
_cell.length_b   1.000
_cell.length_c   1.000
_cell.angle_alpha   90.00
_cell.angle_beta   90.00
_cell.angle_gamma   90.00
#
_symmetry.space_group_name_H-M   'P 1'
#
loop_
_entity.id
_entity.type
_entity.pdbx_description
1 polymer ?
#
loop_
_entity_poly.entity_id
_entity_poly.type
_entity_poly.pdbx_seq_one_letter_code
_entity_poly.pdbx_strand_id
1 'polypeptide(L)'
;EHNLGLAVDFNDVDYAFENEKAFTWLMENAEKYGFILRYPADKEKKTKIKYEPWHWRYVGPEYAKEMNDLGFCLEEYIEYLKNN
;
A
#
# COMPACT_ATOMS: atom_id res chain seq x y z
N GLU A 1 6.79 -4.55 -9.61
CA GLU A 1 5.40 -4.95 -9.27
C GLU A 1 4.45 -4.80 -10.46
N HIS A 2 4.61 -3.76 -11.24
CA HIS A 2 3.74 -3.51 -12.39
C HIS A 2 3.85 -4.60 -13.45
N ASN A 3 5.03 -5.13 -13.64
CA ASN A 3 5.26 -6.19 -14.63
C ASN A 3 4.52 -7.49 -14.30
N LEU A 4 4.14 -7.65 -13.03
CA LEU A 4 3.38 -8.82 -12.57
C LEU A 4 1.88 -8.57 -12.56
N GLY A 5 1.44 -7.36 -12.92
CA GLY A 5 0.03 -6.99 -12.88
C GLY A 5 -0.53 -6.86 -11.47
N LEU A 6 0.33 -6.66 -10.46
CA LEU A 6 -0.09 -6.60 -9.07
C LEU A 6 -0.19 -5.19 -8.51
N ALA A 7 0.16 -4.19 -9.30
CA ALA A 7 0.18 -2.81 -8.83
C ALA A 7 -0.51 -1.86 -9.80
N VAL A 8 -1.04 -0.77 -9.25
CA VAL A 8 -1.71 0.28 -10.00
C VAL A 8 -1.18 1.62 -9.53
N ASP A 9 -0.88 2.52 -10.49
CA ASP A 9 -0.56 3.91 -10.20
C ASP A 9 -1.75 4.77 -10.58
N PHE A 10 -2.07 5.74 -9.74
CA PHE A 10 -3.17 6.66 -9.97
C PHE A 10 -2.65 8.06 -10.30
N ASN A 11 -3.45 8.81 -11.02
CA ASN A 11 -3.26 10.26 -11.26
C ASN A 11 -1.86 10.61 -11.79
N ASP A 12 -1.37 9.85 -12.76
CA ASP A 12 -0.09 10.11 -13.45
C ASP A 12 1.12 10.24 -12.52
N VAL A 13 1.11 9.53 -11.39
CA VAL A 13 2.25 9.50 -10.45
C VAL A 13 2.52 10.92 -9.91
N ASP A 14 1.52 11.51 -9.27
CA ASP A 14 1.58 12.88 -8.76
C ASP A 14 1.30 12.91 -7.27
N TYR A 15 2.14 13.61 -6.49
CA TYR A 15 1.91 13.79 -5.06
C TYR A 15 0.61 14.54 -4.73
N ALA A 16 0.10 15.34 -5.67
CA ALA A 16 -1.19 15.99 -5.48
C ALA A 16 -2.33 14.99 -5.30
N PHE A 17 -2.12 13.73 -5.69
CA PHE A 17 -3.13 12.69 -5.52
C PHE A 17 -3.58 12.53 -4.06
N GLU A 18 -2.70 12.77 -3.09
CA GLU A 18 -3.07 12.64 -1.68
C GLU A 18 -4.19 13.60 -1.25
N ASN A 19 -4.40 14.68 -2.03
CA ASN A 19 -5.45 15.66 -1.76
C ASN A 19 -6.75 15.36 -2.49
N GLU A 20 -6.79 14.30 -3.28
CA GLU A 20 -7.96 13.93 -4.06
C GLU A 20 -8.94 13.10 -3.24
N LYS A 21 -10.23 13.21 -3.58
CA LYS A 21 -11.27 12.38 -2.93
C LYS A 21 -11.02 10.90 -3.16
N ALA A 22 -10.47 10.55 -4.33
CA ALA A 22 -10.15 9.15 -4.65
C ALA A 22 -9.13 8.57 -3.68
N PHE A 23 -8.11 9.35 -3.27
CA PHE A 23 -7.13 8.90 -2.30
C PHE A 23 -7.78 8.62 -0.94
N THR A 24 -8.64 9.54 -0.49
CA THR A 24 -9.37 9.35 0.77
C THR A 24 -10.21 8.06 0.72
N TRP A 25 -10.90 7.86 -0.40
CA TRP A 25 -11.70 6.64 -0.60
C TRP A 25 -10.83 5.39 -0.55
N LEU A 26 -9.65 5.43 -1.20
CA LEU A 26 -8.73 4.29 -1.19
C LEU A 26 -8.23 3.99 0.22
N MET A 27 -7.86 5.02 0.98
CA MET A 27 -7.38 4.83 2.36
C MET A 27 -8.44 4.15 3.23
N GLU A 28 -9.71 4.42 2.97
CA GLU A 28 -10.81 3.86 3.74
C GLU A 28 -11.29 2.49 3.24
N ASN A 29 -11.13 2.20 1.93
CA ASN A 29 -11.79 1.07 1.31
C ASN A 29 -10.89 0.09 0.58
N ALA A 30 -9.68 0.45 0.19
CA ALA A 30 -8.83 -0.39 -0.65
C ALA A 30 -8.56 -1.77 -0.04
N GLU A 31 -8.48 -1.84 1.27
CA GLU A 31 -8.29 -3.08 2.02
C GLU A 31 -9.35 -4.12 1.65
N LYS A 32 -10.60 -3.73 1.51
CA LYS A 32 -11.72 -4.63 1.18
C LYS A 32 -11.51 -5.31 -0.17
N TYR A 33 -10.79 -4.65 -1.06
CA TYR A 33 -10.53 -5.14 -2.41
C TYR A 33 -9.14 -5.75 -2.54
N GLY A 34 -8.42 -5.84 -1.43
CA GLY A 34 -7.13 -6.51 -1.40
C GLY A 34 -5.93 -5.63 -1.74
N PHE A 35 -6.11 -4.32 -1.74
CA PHE A 35 -5.02 -3.39 -2.06
C PHE A 35 -4.50 -2.67 -0.83
N ILE A 36 -3.19 -2.40 -0.84
CA ILE A 36 -2.53 -1.63 0.21
C ILE A 36 -1.81 -0.43 -0.42
N LEU A 37 -1.62 0.62 0.38
CA LEU A 37 -0.73 1.71 0.03
C LEU A 37 0.70 1.16 0.16
N ARG A 38 1.37 0.98 -0.97
CA ARG A 38 2.63 0.22 -1.01
C ARG A 38 3.78 0.93 -0.30
N TYR A 39 3.88 2.25 -0.45
CA TYR A 39 4.99 3.03 0.11
C TYR A 39 4.48 4.18 0.97
N PRO A 40 4.02 3.88 2.21
CA PRO A 40 3.48 4.92 3.08
C PRO A 40 4.56 5.83 3.65
N ALA A 41 4.16 7.05 4.01
CA ALA A 41 5.08 8.09 4.45
C ALA A 41 5.84 7.72 5.73
N ASP A 42 5.18 7.01 6.64
CA ASP A 42 5.78 6.64 7.92
C ASP A 42 6.67 5.39 7.86
N LYS A 43 6.84 4.81 6.67
CA LYS A 43 7.58 3.56 6.49
C LYS A 43 8.75 3.68 5.51
N GLU A 44 9.18 4.89 5.18
CA GLU A 44 10.26 5.09 4.21
C GLU A 44 11.56 4.40 4.61
N LYS A 45 11.85 4.29 5.90
CA LYS A 45 13.04 3.58 6.37
C LYS A 45 12.96 2.07 6.15
N LYS A 46 11.76 1.51 6.15
CA LYS A 46 11.54 0.08 5.96
C LYS A 46 11.46 -0.30 4.49
N THR A 47 10.74 0.50 3.70
CA THR A 47 10.56 0.22 2.27
C THR A 47 11.78 0.60 1.44
N LYS A 48 12.57 1.57 1.92
CA LYS A 48 13.68 2.21 1.18
C LYS A 48 13.18 3.04 -0.01
N ILE A 49 11.88 3.31 -0.05
CA ILE A 49 11.24 4.10 -1.11
C ILE A 49 10.53 5.27 -0.46
N LYS A 50 10.63 6.45 -1.07
CA LYS A 50 9.90 7.63 -0.62
C LYS A 50 8.40 7.40 -0.76
N TYR A 51 7.63 8.07 0.08
CA TYR A 51 6.16 8.04 0.06
C TYR A 51 5.62 8.21 -1.36
N GLU A 52 4.71 7.30 -1.75
CA GLU A 52 4.05 7.35 -3.06
C GLU A 52 2.54 7.16 -2.88
N PRO A 53 1.76 8.23 -2.75
CA PRO A 53 0.32 8.12 -2.53
C PRO A 53 -0.44 7.48 -3.70
N TRP A 54 0.16 7.45 -4.89
CA TRP A 54 -0.46 6.91 -6.09
C TRP A 54 -0.25 5.40 -6.26
N HIS A 55 0.71 4.77 -5.57
CA HIS A 55 1.10 3.39 -5.84
C HIS A 55 0.43 2.42 -4.88
N TRP A 56 -0.48 1.60 -5.42
CA TRP A 56 -1.24 0.63 -4.64
C TRP A 56 -0.94 -0.78 -5.12
N ARG A 57 -0.68 -1.68 -4.19
CA ARG A 57 -0.31 -3.06 -4.46
C ARG A 57 -1.42 -4.02 -4.06
N TYR A 58 -1.76 -4.96 -4.95
CA TYR A 58 -2.69 -6.04 -4.60
C TYR A 58 -1.96 -7.11 -3.78
N VAL A 59 -2.51 -7.46 -2.64
CA VAL A 59 -1.99 -8.55 -1.79
C VAL A 59 -3.11 -9.52 -1.40
N GLY A 60 -4.35 -9.20 -1.70
CA GLY A 60 -5.52 -9.96 -1.31
C GLY A 60 -6.19 -9.38 -0.07
N PRO A 61 -7.54 -9.52 0.04
CA PRO A 61 -8.29 -8.87 1.13
C PRO A 61 -7.87 -9.31 2.53
N GLU A 62 -7.60 -10.61 2.72
CA GLU A 62 -7.22 -11.12 4.05
C GLU A 62 -5.90 -10.54 4.51
N TYR A 63 -4.90 -10.52 3.63
CA TYR A 63 -3.58 -10.00 3.97
C TYR A 63 -3.60 -8.48 4.11
N ALA A 64 -4.37 -7.80 3.27
CA ALA A 64 -4.49 -6.34 3.36
C ALA A 64 -5.07 -5.94 4.71
N LYS A 65 -6.11 -6.65 5.16
CA LYS A 65 -6.71 -6.37 6.46
C LYS A 65 -5.73 -6.62 7.60
N GLU A 66 -5.03 -7.75 7.57
CA GLU A 66 -4.07 -8.08 8.63
C GLU A 66 -2.94 -7.05 8.69
N MET A 67 -2.40 -6.64 7.54
CA MET A 67 -1.35 -5.64 7.48
C MET A 67 -1.82 -4.31 8.08
N ASN A 68 -3.02 -3.88 7.73
CA ASN A 68 -3.56 -2.62 8.26
C ASN A 68 -3.83 -2.70 9.76
N ASP A 69 -4.36 -3.81 10.23
CA ASP A 69 -4.63 -4.01 11.66
C ASP A 69 -3.33 -3.99 12.47
N LEU A 70 -2.25 -4.52 11.93
CA LEU A 70 -0.94 -4.58 12.59
C LEU A 70 -0.13 -3.28 12.38
N GLY A 71 -0.55 -2.43 11.44
CA GLY A 71 0.19 -1.22 11.10
C GLY A 71 1.48 -1.50 10.35
N PHE A 72 1.52 -2.55 9.52
CA PHE A 72 2.72 -2.96 8.79
C PHE A 72 2.71 -2.52 7.34
N CYS A 73 3.88 -2.13 6.80
CA CYS A 73 4.09 -2.09 5.37
C CYS A 73 4.38 -3.51 4.87
N LEU A 74 4.47 -3.69 3.55
CA LEU A 74 4.68 -5.03 3.00
C LEU A 74 5.99 -5.67 3.48
N GLU A 75 7.07 -4.89 3.54
CA GLU A 75 8.37 -5.39 4.01
C GLU A 75 8.29 -5.92 5.44
N GLU A 76 7.61 -5.18 6.33
CA GLU A 76 7.43 -5.60 7.71
C GLU A 76 6.57 -6.86 7.80
N TYR A 77 5.55 -6.95 6.97
CA TYR A 77 4.65 -8.10 6.98
C TYR A 77 5.36 -9.36 6.49
N ILE A 78 6.19 -9.26 5.45
CA ILE A 78 6.98 -10.39 4.97
C ILE A 78 7.91 -10.90 6.07
N GLU A 79 8.57 -9.99 6.79
CA GLU A 79 9.43 -10.36 7.90
C GLU A 79 8.64 -11.03 9.03
N TYR A 80 7.46 -10.51 9.34
CA TYR A 80 6.56 -11.08 10.33
C TYR A 80 6.18 -12.52 9.98
N LEU A 81 5.84 -12.77 8.71
CA LEU A 81 5.47 -14.12 8.26
C LEU A 81 6.63 -15.10 8.34
N LYS A 82 7.87 -14.64 8.10
CA LYS A 82 9.05 -15.51 8.20
C LYS A 82 9.34 -15.95 9.62
N ASN A 83 8.94 -15.16 10.61
CA ASN A 83 9.22 -15.41 12.02
C ASN A 83 8.05 -16.07 12.75
N ASN A 84 7.03 -16.45 12.02
CA ASN A 84 5.86 -17.14 12.59
C ASN A 84 5.58 -18.48 11.82
#